data_d787b0fc4be52bbeb6439656c7884891
#
_entry.id   d787b0fc4be52bbeb6439656c7884891
#
_cell.length_a   1.000
_cell.length_b   1.000
_cell.length_c   1.000
_cell.angle_alpha   90.00
_cell.angle_beta   90.00
_cell.angle_gamma   90.00
#
_symmetry.space_group_name_H-M   'P 1'
#
loop_
_entity.id
_entity.type
_entity.pdbx_description
1 polymer ?
#
loop_
_entity_poly.entity_id
_entity_poly.type
_entity_poly.pdbx_seq_one_letter_code
_entity_poly.pdbx_strand_id
1 'polypeptide(L)'
;MAIKKEGTAAGKANEERPMITVYIMGNAHRVPADATIMKALEHAGYQIKRGAGCREGFCGACGTVYRLPGDYKIYSGLACTSLVKEGMWLAQLPAIPGNKAIYDLDELAANVTTIQKLYPEVFRCVACNTCTKVCPQELQVMEYIQAAMRGDIARVMDLSFDCVACGLCSIRCPAEIIHYNVALLCRRLYGKYLSVKSPELEKRLQEMKDRKYDKEYQDLMNMDKDTLKKKYYARDTE
;
A
#
# COMPACT_ATOMS: atom_id res chain seq x y z
N MET A 1 25.14 -5.74 19.23
CA MET A 1 24.33 -6.25 20.35
C MET A 1 23.04 -6.80 19.78
N ALA A 2 22.91 -8.12 19.67
CA ALA A 2 21.79 -8.78 18.98
C ALA A 2 20.61 -8.93 19.96
N ILE A 3 19.50 -8.31 19.64
CA ILE A 3 18.25 -8.46 20.40
C ILE A 3 17.60 -9.78 19.97
N LYS A 4 17.65 -10.78 20.85
CA LYS A 4 16.85 -11.99 20.72
C LYS A 4 15.38 -11.62 20.89
N LYS A 5 14.58 -11.79 19.82
CA LYS A 5 13.13 -11.80 19.93
C LYS A 5 12.68 -13.14 20.47
N GLU A 6 12.25 -13.15 21.71
CA GLU A 6 11.51 -14.27 22.28
C GLU A 6 10.12 -14.34 21.67
N GLY A 7 9.78 -15.51 21.14
CA GLY A 7 8.53 -15.77 20.47
C GLY A 7 7.36 -15.75 21.46
N THR A 8 6.33 -14.98 21.12
CA THR A 8 5.02 -15.06 21.75
C THR A 8 4.36 -16.38 21.39
N ALA A 9 3.95 -17.10 22.40
CA ALA A 9 3.31 -18.40 22.38
C ALA A 9 2.10 -18.46 21.44
N ALA A 10 2.21 -19.23 20.36
CA ALA A 10 1.09 -19.78 19.62
C ALA A 10 0.83 -21.18 20.20
N GLY A 11 0.08 -21.24 21.25
CA GLY A 11 -0.47 -22.49 21.78
C GLY A 11 -1.97 -22.51 21.54
N LYS A 12 -2.43 -23.34 20.55
CA LYS A 12 -3.63 -24.20 20.73
C LYS A 12 -3.88 -25.03 19.47
N ALA A 13 -3.92 -26.34 19.69
CA ALA A 13 -4.54 -27.39 18.90
C ALA A 13 -4.20 -27.43 17.41
N ASN A 14 -3.26 -28.27 17.06
CA ASN A 14 -2.99 -28.78 15.73
C ASN A 14 -4.09 -29.80 15.37
N GLU A 15 -5.33 -29.35 15.14
CA GLU A 15 -6.26 -30.09 14.28
C GLU A 15 -5.66 -29.98 12.90
N GLU A 16 -5.34 -31.10 12.26
CA GLU A 16 -4.80 -31.17 10.91
C GLU A 16 -5.80 -30.51 9.95
N ARG A 17 -5.60 -29.23 9.67
CA ARG A 17 -6.42 -28.50 8.70
C ARG A 17 -6.27 -29.16 7.34
N PRO A 18 -7.37 -29.46 6.63
CA PRO A 18 -7.27 -30.02 5.30
C PRO A 18 -6.46 -29.11 4.40
N MET A 19 -5.42 -29.67 3.76
CA MET A 19 -4.54 -28.95 2.87
C MET A 19 -4.95 -29.20 1.42
N ILE A 20 -5.04 -28.13 0.64
CA ILE A 20 -5.37 -28.16 -0.79
C ILE A 20 -4.20 -27.65 -1.61
N THR A 21 -4.17 -27.99 -2.90
CA THR A 21 -3.19 -27.49 -3.84
C THR A 21 -3.74 -26.30 -4.61
N VAL A 22 -2.99 -25.20 -4.64
CA VAL A 22 -3.27 -24.03 -5.48
C VAL A 22 -2.04 -23.69 -6.32
N TYR A 23 -2.26 -23.05 -7.45
CA TYR A 23 -1.18 -22.62 -8.34
C TYR A 23 -0.98 -21.10 -8.22
N ILE A 24 0.14 -20.68 -7.67
CA ILE A 24 0.48 -19.26 -7.53
C ILE A 24 1.52 -18.90 -8.58
N MET A 25 1.17 -18.04 -9.51
CA MET A 25 2.02 -17.67 -10.65
C MET A 25 2.59 -18.89 -11.42
N GLY A 26 1.78 -19.95 -11.52
CA GLY A 26 2.16 -21.19 -12.20
C GLY A 26 2.84 -22.25 -11.32
N ASN A 27 3.25 -21.93 -10.11
CA ASN A 27 3.88 -22.87 -9.17
C ASN A 27 2.84 -23.48 -8.23
N ALA A 28 2.91 -24.79 -8.02
CA ALA A 28 2.02 -25.49 -7.09
C ALA A 28 2.45 -25.26 -5.64
N HIS A 29 1.48 -24.93 -4.78
CA HIS A 29 1.67 -24.74 -3.35
C HIS A 29 0.58 -25.45 -2.57
N ARG A 30 0.93 -26.05 -1.43
CA ARG A 30 -0.02 -26.61 -0.50
C ARG A 30 -0.40 -25.57 0.54
N VAL A 31 -1.71 -25.29 0.66
CA VAL A 31 -2.24 -24.25 1.55
C VAL A 31 -3.48 -24.79 2.31
N PRO A 32 -3.82 -24.23 3.48
CA PRO A 32 -5.04 -24.61 4.19
C PRO A 32 -6.28 -24.35 3.35
N ALA A 33 -7.23 -25.29 3.33
CA ALA A 33 -8.46 -25.21 2.54
C ALA A 33 -9.41 -24.07 2.99
N ASP A 34 -9.30 -23.66 4.25
CA ASP A 34 -10.05 -22.56 4.85
C ASP A 34 -9.38 -21.18 4.66
N ALA A 35 -8.24 -21.13 3.97
CA ALA A 35 -7.53 -19.89 3.75
C ALA A 35 -8.23 -18.98 2.71
N THR A 36 -8.14 -17.68 2.91
CA THR A 36 -8.42 -16.71 1.84
C THR A 36 -7.25 -16.68 0.87
N ILE A 37 -7.45 -16.15 -0.34
CA ILE A 37 -6.38 -16.00 -1.35
C ILE A 37 -5.18 -15.27 -0.74
N MET A 38 -5.41 -14.21 0.04
CA MET A 38 -4.35 -13.43 0.69
C MET A 38 -3.57 -14.28 1.70
N LYS A 39 -4.27 -15.04 2.57
CA LYS A 39 -3.64 -15.94 3.55
C LYS A 39 -2.91 -17.10 2.87
N ALA A 40 -3.43 -17.61 1.76
CA ALA A 40 -2.78 -18.65 0.98
C ALA A 40 -1.45 -18.17 0.37
N LEU A 41 -1.41 -16.94 -0.15
CA LEU A 41 -0.18 -16.30 -0.63
C LEU A 41 0.84 -16.15 0.52
N GLU A 42 0.42 -15.67 1.68
CA GLU A 42 1.29 -15.51 2.85
C GLU A 42 1.79 -16.86 3.38
N HIS A 43 0.94 -17.89 3.40
CA HIS A 43 1.31 -19.27 3.78
C HIS A 43 2.35 -19.85 2.83
N ALA A 44 2.24 -19.57 1.53
CA ALA A 44 3.22 -19.96 0.52
C ALA A 44 4.55 -19.17 0.57
N GLY A 45 4.70 -18.24 1.53
CA GLY A 45 5.92 -17.47 1.76
C GLY A 45 5.99 -16.12 1.03
N TYR A 46 4.93 -15.71 0.35
CA TYR A 46 4.91 -14.41 -0.32
C TYR A 46 4.70 -13.28 0.67
N GLN A 47 5.55 -12.26 0.62
CA GLN A 47 5.39 -11.06 1.42
C GLN A 47 4.54 -10.03 0.68
N ILE A 48 3.35 -9.74 1.21
CA ILE A 48 2.43 -8.77 0.62
C ILE A 48 2.81 -7.36 1.09
N LYS A 49 3.70 -6.70 0.36
CA LYS A 49 4.14 -5.33 0.63
C LYS A 49 3.18 -4.28 0.06
N ARG A 50 2.35 -4.65 -0.91
CA ARG A 50 1.34 -3.83 -1.60
C ARG A 50 0.15 -4.71 -1.93
N GLY A 51 -1.00 -4.08 -2.22
CA GLY A 51 -2.23 -4.82 -2.50
C GLY A 51 -2.87 -5.41 -1.23
N ALA A 52 -2.56 -4.83 -0.06
CA ALA A 52 -3.23 -5.14 1.20
C ALA A 52 -3.40 -3.85 2.00
N GLY A 53 -4.64 -3.53 2.34
CA GLY A 53 -5.01 -2.42 3.21
C GLY A 53 -5.72 -2.94 4.45
N CYS A 54 -7.05 -2.85 4.49
CA CYS A 54 -7.87 -3.25 5.65
C CYS A 54 -7.88 -4.75 5.96
N ARG A 55 -7.61 -5.62 4.98
CA ARG A 55 -7.66 -7.09 5.05
C ARG A 55 -9.04 -7.69 5.35
N GLU A 56 -10.08 -6.88 5.37
CA GLU A 56 -11.45 -7.22 5.78
C GLU A 56 -12.51 -6.84 4.71
N GLY A 57 -12.11 -6.76 3.44
CA GLY A 57 -13.02 -6.57 2.31
C GLY A 57 -13.50 -5.14 2.05
N PHE A 58 -13.03 -4.14 2.81
CA PHE A 58 -13.52 -2.77 2.72
C PHE A 58 -12.77 -1.90 1.71
N CYS A 59 -11.42 -1.87 1.74
CA CYS A 59 -10.63 -0.88 0.99
C CYS A 59 -10.44 -1.20 -0.50
N GLY A 60 -10.73 -2.42 -0.96
CA GLY A 60 -10.53 -2.86 -2.35
C GLY A 60 -9.06 -3.06 -2.77
N ALA A 61 -8.08 -2.74 -1.92
CA ALA A 61 -6.65 -2.79 -2.25
C ALA A 61 -6.17 -4.20 -2.69
N CYS A 62 -6.82 -5.26 -2.22
CA CYS A 62 -6.50 -6.64 -2.53
C CYS A 62 -7.31 -7.22 -3.71
N GLY A 63 -7.85 -6.36 -4.56
CA GLY A 63 -8.50 -6.79 -5.82
C GLY A 63 -7.57 -7.68 -6.63
N THR A 64 -8.04 -8.89 -6.98
CA THR A 64 -7.25 -9.89 -7.69
C THR A 64 -8.08 -10.62 -8.72
N VAL A 65 -7.39 -11.35 -9.58
CA VAL A 65 -8.01 -12.25 -10.56
C VAL A 65 -7.54 -13.68 -10.31
N TYR A 66 -8.42 -14.64 -10.62
CA TYR A 66 -8.14 -16.04 -10.45
C TYR A 66 -8.90 -16.90 -11.45
N ARG A 67 -8.47 -18.16 -11.63
CA ARG A 67 -9.17 -19.16 -12.42
C ARG A 67 -9.49 -20.37 -11.57
N LEU A 68 -10.63 -20.98 -11.86
CA LEU A 68 -11.03 -22.27 -11.29
C LEU A 68 -10.63 -23.42 -12.22
N PRO A 69 -10.31 -24.59 -11.69
CA PRO A 69 -10.01 -25.76 -12.50
C PRO A 69 -11.19 -26.16 -13.38
N GLY A 70 -10.92 -26.52 -14.63
CA GLY A 70 -11.96 -26.90 -15.59
C GLY A 70 -12.77 -25.74 -16.19
N ASP A 71 -12.50 -24.50 -15.77
CA ASP A 71 -13.17 -23.29 -16.30
C ASP A 71 -12.15 -22.37 -17.02
N TYR A 72 -12.55 -21.85 -18.19
CA TYR A 72 -11.75 -20.92 -18.97
C TYR A 72 -11.91 -19.47 -18.50
N LYS A 73 -12.93 -19.18 -17.67
CA LYS A 73 -13.25 -17.82 -17.21
C LYS A 73 -12.21 -17.31 -16.22
N ILE A 74 -11.97 -16.01 -16.29
CA ILE A 74 -11.20 -15.28 -15.28
C ILE A 74 -12.20 -14.62 -14.33
N TYR A 75 -12.12 -15.00 -13.09
CA TYR A 75 -12.92 -14.43 -12.00
C TYR A 75 -12.14 -13.28 -11.35
N SER A 76 -12.86 -12.33 -10.80
CA SER A 76 -12.30 -11.25 -9.98
C SER A 76 -12.90 -11.29 -8.57
N GLY A 77 -12.11 -10.88 -7.59
CA GLY A 77 -12.55 -10.83 -6.19
C GLY A 77 -11.55 -10.11 -5.31
N LEU A 78 -11.90 -10.00 -4.03
CA LEU A 78 -10.99 -9.46 -3.03
C LEU A 78 -10.21 -10.60 -2.38
N ALA A 79 -8.88 -10.57 -2.48
CA ALA A 79 -8.04 -11.64 -1.96
C ALA A 79 -8.17 -11.85 -0.44
N CYS A 80 -8.57 -10.82 0.31
CA CYS A 80 -8.75 -10.93 1.76
C CYS A 80 -10.04 -11.63 2.18
N THR A 81 -11.03 -11.77 1.28
CA THR A 81 -12.32 -12.40 1.57
C THR A 81 -12.62 -13.63 0.71
N SER A 82 -12.01 -13.74 -0.47
CA SER A 82 -12.22 -14.89 -1.37
C SER A 82 -11.46 -16.10 -0.86
N LEU A 83 -12.19 -17.20 -0.58
CA LEU A 83 -11.60 -18.47 -0.16
C LEU A 83 -10.93 -19.19 -1.34
N VAL A 84 -9.85 -19.90 -1.06
CA VAL A 84 -9.19 -20.76 -2.04
C VAL A 84 -9.96 -22.04 -2.27
N LYS A 85 -9.76 -22.64 -3.45
CA LYS A 85 -10.33 -23.93 -3.83
C LYS A 85 -9.25 -24.83 -4.42
N GLU A 86 -9.40 -26.15 -4.31
CA GLU A 86 -8.48 -27.13 -4.91
C GLU A 86 -8.25 -26.83 -6.40
N GLY A 87 -7.00 -26.80 -6.83
CA GLY A 87 -6.61 -26.56 -8.21
C GLY A 87 -6.79 -25.11 -8.68
N MET A 88 -7.09 -24.15 -7.79
CA MET A 88 -7.28 -22.74 -8.14
C MET A 88 -6.00 -22.07 -8.59
N TRP A 89 -6.06 -21.30 -9.67
CA TRP A 89 -4.92 -20.51 -10.19
C TRP A 89 -5.01 -19.09 -9.70
N LEU A 90 -3.97 -18.62 -9.02
CA LEU A 90 -3.90 -17.33 -8.35
C LEU A 90 -2.88 -16.42 -9.02
N ALA A 91 -3.23 -15.14 -9.16
CA ALA A 91 -2.31 -14.07 -9.55
C ALA A 91 -1.60 -13.50 -8.31
N GLN A 92 -0.50 -12.80 -8.56
CA GLN A 92 0.18 -12.01 -7.52
C GLN A 92 -0.71 -10.85 -7.01
N LEU A 93 -0.36 -10.30 -5.85
CA LEU A 93 -0.97 -9.06 -5.36
C LEU A 93 0.04 -7.89 -5.40
N PRO A 94 -0.34 -6.76 -5.95
CA PRO A 94 -1.57 -6.54 -6.75
C PRO A 94 -1.55 -7.37 -8.04
N ALA A 95 -2.73 -7.71 -8.57
CA ALA A 95 -2.89 -8.59 -9.74
C ALA A 95 -2.23 -8.06 -11.02
N ILE A 96 -1.90 -6.77 -11.04
CA ILE A 96 -1.26 -6.14 -12.18
C ILE A 96 0.23 -5.99 -11.91
N PRO A 97 1.08 -6.44 -12.85
CA PRO A 97 2.46 -6.02 -12.91
C PRO A 97 2.50 -4.55 -13.37
N GLY A 98 2.28 -3.62 -12.45
CA GLY A 98 2.48 -2.21 -12.74
C GLY A 98 3.98 -1.91 -12.76
N ASN A 99 4.51 -1.41 -13.88
CA ASN A 99 5.85 -0.87 -13.92
C ASN A 99 5.95 0.23 -12.88
N LYS A 100 6.90 0.07 -11.96
CA LYS A 100 7.24 1.12 -11.00
C LYS A 100 8.58 1.69 -11.41
N ALA A 101 8.58 2.94 -11.87
CA ALA A 101 9.83 3.63 -12.17
C ALA A 101 10.71 3.68 -10.93
N ILE A 102 12.00 3.40 -11.12
CA ILE A 102 13.04 3.59 -10.09
C ILE A 102 13.64 4.96 -10.32
N TYR A 103 13.64 5.80 -9.31
CA TYR A 103 14.12 7.17 -9.40
C TYR A 103 14.63 7.66 -8.05
N ASP A 104 15.58 8.57 -8.09
CA ASP A 104 15.97 9.39 -6.96
C ASP A 104 15.21 10.73 -7.03
N LEU A 105 14.57 11.12 -5.92
CA LEU A 105 13.83 12.38 -5.85
C LEU A 105 14.76 13.59 -5.91
N ASP A 106 16.03 13.45 -5.51
CA ASP A 106 16.99 14.55 -5.52
C ASP A 106 17.42 14.93 -6.94
N GLU A 107 17.31 14.00 -7.89
CA GLU A 107 17.61 14.21 -9.30
C GLU A 107 16.42 14.67 -10.13
N LEU A 108 15.23 14.81 -9.53
CA LEU A 108 13.99 15.13 -10.23
C LEU A 108 13.54 16.57 -9.95
N ALA A 109 12.90 17.17 -10.95
CA ALA A 109 12.19 18.44 -10.82
C ALA A 109 10.67 18.21 -10.77
N ALA A 110 9.96 19.09 -10.05
CA ALA A 110 8.50 19.06 -9.96
C ALA A 110 7.85 19.66 -11.21
N ASN A 111 7.91 18.95 -12.33
CA ASN A 111 7.38 19.41 -13.63
C ASN A 111 6.84 18.24 -14.49
N VAL A 112 6.20 18.60 -15.59
CA VAL A 112 5.62 17.65 -16.56
C VAL A 112 6.68 16.77 -17.22
N THR A 113 7.89 17.28 -17.46
CA THR A 113 8.97 16.51 -18.10
C THR A 113 9.39 15.30 -17.26
N THR A 114 9.38 15.44 -15.94
CA THR A 114 9.62 14.33 -15.01
C THR A 114 8.56 13.25 -15.15
N ILE A 115 7.29 13.63 -15.24
CA ILE A 115 6.17 12.70 -15.45
C ILE A 115 6.31 12.01 -16.79
N GLN A 116 6.61 12.76 -17.86
CA GLN A 116 6.80 12.23 -19.21
C GLN A 116 7.95 11.22 -19.30
N LYS A 117 9.06 11.51 -18.60
CA LYS A 117 10.24 10.62 -18.57
C LYS A 117 9.96 9.30 -17.85
N LEU A 118 9.26 9.36 -16.72
CA LEU A 118 9.06 8.19 -15.85
C LEU A 118 7.80 7.39 -16.16
N TYR A 119 6.76 8.04 -16.66
CA TYR A 119 5.44 7.46 -16.96
C TYR A 119 4.88 8.01 -18.28
N PRO A 120 5.53 7.75 -19.44
CA PRO A 120 5.12 8.29 -20.73
C PRO A 120 3.72 7.82 -21.16
N GLU A 121 3.24 6.68 -20.63
CA GLU A 121 1.91 6.16 -20.89
C GLU A 121 0.77 7.10 -20.47
N VAL A 122 1.03 8.04 -19.56
CA VAL A 122 0.06 9.06 -19.12
C VAL A 122 -0.48 9.86 -20.33
N PHE A 123 0.38 10.14 -21.31
CA PHE A 123 0.04 10.92 -22.50
C PHE A 123 -0.78 10.16 -23.54
N ARG A 124 -1.04 8.85 -23.31
CA ARG A 124 -1.97 8.06 -24.13
C ARG A 124 -3.40 8.06 -23.58
N CYS A 125 -3.69 8.85 -22.54
CA CYS A 125 -5.01 8.92 -21.92
C CYS A 125 -6.08 9.40 -22.92
N VAL A 126 -7.11 8.59 -23.14
CA VAL A 126 -8.26 8.89 -24.01
C VAL A 126 -9.47 9.47 -23.25
N ALA A 127 -9.29 9.84 -22.00
CA ALA A 127 -10.32 10.46 -21.14
C ALA A 127 -11.62 9.63 -21.01
N CYS A 128 -11.55 8.29 -21.05
CA CYS A 128 -12.74 7.41 -21.02
C CYS A 128 -13.42 7.34 -19.64
N ASN A 129 -12.83 7.90 -18.59
CA ASN A 129 -13.32 7.96 -17.21
C ASN A 129 -13.54 6.59 -16.52
N THR A 130 -13.09 5.49 -17.10
CA THR A 130 -13.23 4.15 -16.50
C THR A 130 -12.48 4.04 -15.18
N CYS A 131 -11.31 4.68 -15.07
CA CYS A 131 -10.47 4.68 -13.89
C CYS A 131 -11.14 5.35 -12.66
N THR A 132 -11.88 6.45 -12.87
CA THR A 132 -12.68 7.10 -11.80
C THR A 132 -13.83 6.21 -11.36
N LYS A 133 -14.56 5.61 -12.32
CA LYS A 133 -15.72 4.75 -12.02
C LYS A 133 -15.37 3.50 -11.23
N VAL A 134 -14.14 2.99 -11.36
CA VAL A 134 -13.70 1.77 -10.68
C VAL A 134 -12.99 2.04 -9.36
N CYS A 135 -12.77 3.29 -9.01
CA CYS A 135 -12.04 3.66 -7.80
C CYS A 135 -12.87 3.36 -6.53
N PRO A 136 -12.40 2.48 -5.61
CA PRO A 136 -13.13 2.15 -4.39
C PRO A 136 -13.11 3.30 -3.36
N GLN A 137 -12.21 4.28 -3.55
CA GLN A 137 -12.11 5.49 -2.71
C GLN A 137 -12.81 6.70 -3.36
N GLU A 138 -13.58 6.49 -4.43
CA GLU A 138 -14.34 7.53 -5.15
C GLU A 138 -13.50 8.72 -5.63
N LEU A 139 -12.17 8.49 -5.82
CA LEU A 139 -11.27 9.55 -6.27
C LEU A 139 -11.52 9.92 -7.73
N GLN A 140 -11.30 11.18 -8.06
CA GLN A 140 -11.37 11.70 -9.42
C GLN A 140 -10.10 11.34 -10.22
N VAL A 141 -9.95 10.01 -10.49
CA VAL A 141 -8.72 9.45 -11.06
C VAL A 141 -8.40 10.02 -12.44
N MET A 142 -9.40 10.15 -13.32
CA MET A 142 -9.20 10.73 -14.63
C MET A 142 -8.74 12.19 -14.52
N GLU A 143 -9.34 12.96 -13.61
CA GLU A 143 -9.00 14.37 -13.42
C GLU A 143 -7.55 14.55 -12.96
N TYR A 144 -7.08 13.76 -11.99
CA TYR A 144 -5.69 13.88 -11.59
C TYR A 144 -4.69 13.41 -12.66
N ILE A 145 -5.06 12.47 -13.54
CA ILE A 145 -4.22 12.12 -14.69
C ILE A 145 -4.18 13.27 -15.70
N GLN A 146 -5.30 13.93 -15.96
CA GLN A 146 -5.33 15.13 -16.81
C GLN A 146 -4.52 16.28 -16.20
N ALA A 147 -4.56 16.45 -14.89
CA ALA A 147 -3.69 17.40 -14.17
C ALA A 147 -2.21 17.04 -14.32
N ALA A 148 -1.86 15.75 -14.21
CA ALA A 148 -0.50 15.26 -14.41
C ALA A 148 0.02 15.56 -15.83
N MET A 149 -0.81 15.37 -16.85
CA MET A 149 -0.47 15.72 -18.26
C MET A 149 -0.17 17.21 -18.44
N ARG A 150 -0.79 18.07 -17.65
CA ARG A 150 -0.55 19.53 -17.66
C ARG A 150 0.59 19.95 -16.75
N GLY A 151 1.14 19.02 -15.94
CA GLY A 151 2.19 19.33 -14.97
C GLY A 151 1.68 19.99 -13.68
N ASP A 152 0.38 19.98 -13.43
CA ASP A 152 -0.24 20.51 -12.23
C ASP A 152 -0.10 19.50 -11.07
N ILE A 153 1.11 19.44 -10.50
CA ILE A 153 1.48 18.47 -9.47
C ILE A 153 0.70 18.71 -8.17
N ALA A 154 0.39 19.97 -7.86
CA ALA A 154 -0.38 20.31 -6.67
C ALA A 154 -1.81 19.75 -6.77
N ARG A 155 -2.45 19.90 -7.90
CA ARG A 155 -3.79 19.34 -8.15
C ARG A 155 -3.78 17.81 -8.14
N VAL A 156 -2.73 17.18 -8.69
CA VAL A 156 -2.60 15.71 -8.63
C VAL A 156 -2.48 15.25 -7.18
N MET A 157 -1.68 15.95 -6.37
CA MET A 157 -1.51 15.63 -4.95
C MET A 157 -2.85 15.69 -4.23
N ASP A 158 -3.57 16.81 -4.35
CA ASP A 158 -4.86 17.04 -3.71
C ASP A 158 -5.89 15.93 -4.08
N LEU A 159 -6.13 15.72 -5.38
CA LEU A 159 -7.11 14.74 -5.87
C LEU A 159 -6.75 13.28 -5.61
N SER A 160 -5.49 12.96 -5.34
CA SER A 160 -5.02 11.59 -5.16
C SER A 160 -4.59 11.27 -3.73
N PHE A 161 -4.76 12.18 -2.77
CA PHE A 161 -4.21 12.03 -1.42
C PHE A 161 -4.65 10.72 -0.76
N ASP A 162 -5.94 10.39 -0.82
CA ASP A 162 -6.53 9.22 -0.19
C ASP A 162 -6.36 7.91 -0.98
N CYS A 163 -5.49 7.91 -2.01
CA CYS A 163 -5.27 6.74 -2.84
C CYS A 163 -4.59 5.60 -2.07
N VAL A 164 -5.29 4.48 -1.92
CA VAL A 164 -4.80 3.25 -1.26
C VAL A 164 -3.95 2.36 -2.18
N ALA A 165 -3.63 2.82 -3.39
CA ALA A 165 -2.80 2.12 -4.38
C ALA A 165 -3.30 0.69 -4.73
N CYS A 166 -4.63 0.48 -4.78
CA CYS A 166 -5.24 -0.83 -5.07
C CYS A 166 -4.97 -1.33 -6.50
N GLY A 167 -4.68 -0.43 -7.46
CA GLY A 167 -4.37 -0.77 -8.85
C GLY A 167 -5.58 -1.01 -9.76
N LEU A 168 -6.83 -0.98 -9.27
CA LEU A 168 -8.03 -1.24 -10.07
C LEU A 168 -8.20 -0.29 -11.26
N CYS A 169 -7.83 0.98 -11.08
CA CYS A 169 -7.83 1.97 -12.16
C CYS A 169 -6.89 1.58 -13.31
N SER A 170 -5.73 1.01 -12.99
CA SER A 170 -4.75 0.57 -14.00
C SER A 170 -5.21 -0.69 -14.75
N ILE A 171 -5.88 -1.63 -14.07
CA ILE A 171 -6.46 -2.85 -14.69
C ILE A 171 -7.46 -2.50 -15.79
N ARG A 172 -8.25 -1.49 -15.55
CA ARG A 172 -9.34 -1.09 -16.42
C ARG A 172 -8.94 -0.06 -17.48
N CYS A 173 -7.67 0.35 -17.49
CA CYS A 173 -7.19 1.38 -18.39
C CYS A 173 -6.83 0.84 -19.77
N PRO A 174 -7.50 1.25 -20.86
CA PRO A 174 -7.14 0.80 -22.21
C PRO A 174 -5.79 1.36 -22.68
N ALA A 175 -5.29 2.44 -22.05
CA ALA A 175 -3.99 3.03 -22.32
C ALA A 175 -2.87 2.50 -21.41
N GLU A 176 -3.17 1.50 -20.57
CA GLU A 176 -2.21 0.85 -19.65
C GLU A 176 -1.51 1.82 -18.68
N ILE A 177 -2.18 2.91 -18.32
CA ILE A 177 -1.64 3.90 -17.40
C ILE A 177 -1.59 3.33 -15.98
N ILE A 178 -0.48 3.56 -15.29
CA ILE A 178 -0.30 3.14 -13.90
C ILE A 178 -0.62 4.32 -12.97
N HIS A 179 -1.90 4.67 -12.91
CA HIS A 179 -2.43 5.87 -12.25
C HIS A 179 -1.90 6.06 -10.82
N TYR A 180 -1.91 5.01 -10.00
CA TYR A 180 -1.51 5.09 -8.60
C TYR A 180 -0.01 5.37 -8.42
N ASN A 181 0.86 4.92 -9.35
CA ASN A 181 2.29 5.24 -9.30
C ASN A 181 2.54 6.68 -9.76
N VAL A 182 1.80 7.17 -10.75
CA VAL A 182 1.83 8.59 -11.17
C VAL A 182 1.41 9.47 -10.01
N ALA A 183 0.30 9.15 -9.34
CA ALA A 183 -0.16 9.85 -8.15
C ALA A 183 0.89 9.86 -7.03
N LEU A 184 1.52 8.72 -6.75
CA LEU A 184 2.56 8.59 -5.75
C LEU A 184 3.79 9.44 -6.07
N LEU A 185 4.23 9.47 -7.35
CA LEU A 185 5.31 10.34 -7.81
C LEU A 185 4.97 11.81 -7.55
N CYS A 186 3.79 12.25 -8.00
CA CYS A 186 3.38 13.65 -7.84
C CYS A 186 3.26 14.06 -6.37
N ARG A 187 2.71 13.20 -5.50
CA ARG A 187 2.66 13.46 -4.05
C ARG A 187 4.05 13.61 -3.44
N ARG A 188 5.02 12.80 -3.86
CA ARG A 188 6.42 12.90 -3.40
C ARG A 188 7.10 14.18 -3.90
N LEU A 189 6.89 14.52 -5.18
CA LEU A 189 7.42 15.76 -5.77
C LEU A 189 6.82 17.00 -5.08
N TYR A 190 5.51 16.98 -4.82
CA TYR A 190 4.84 18.05 -4.08
C TYR A 190 5.43 18.21 -2.69
N GLY A 191 5.50 17.14 -1.90
CA GLY A 191 6.00 17.16 -0.53
C GLY A 191 7.44 17.64 -0.44
N LYS A 192 8.29 17.34 -1.45
CA LYS A 192 9.69 17.76 -1.45
C LYS A 192 9.90 19.19 -1.92
N TYR A 193 9.20 19.61 -2.99
CA TYR A 193 9.55 20.84 -3.70
C TYR A 193 8.50 21.95 -3.61
N LEU A 194 7.23 21.62 -3.39
CA LEU A 194 6.13 22.57 -3.48
C LEU A 194 5.43 22.81 -2.14
N SER A 195 5.51 21.85 -1.22
CA SER A 195 4.88 21.97 0.09
C SER A 195 5.60 23.02 0.95
N VAL A 196 4.78 23.88 1.57
CA VAL A 196 5.28 24.82 2.56
C VAL A 196 5.75 24.06 3.80
N LYS A 197 6.98 24.32 4.24
CA LYS A 197 7.52 23.72 5.46
C LYS A 197 6.88 24.39 6.68
N SER A 198 6.45 23.57 7.64
CA SER A 198 5.91 24.08 8.90
C SER A 198 7.03 24.71 9.75
N PRO A 199 6.85 25.94 10.24
CA PRO A 199 7.82 26.57 11.14
C PRO A 199 7.95 25.78 12.46
N GLU A 200 6.88 25.09 12.90
CA GLU A 200 6.93 24.22 14.08
C GLU A 200 7.84 23.01 13.85
N LEU A 201 7.88 22.47 12.62
CA LEU A 201 8.81 21.38 12.28
C LEU A 201 10.26 21.82 12.42
N GLU A 202 10.62 23.00 11.90
CA GLU A 202 11.98 23.55 12.02
C GLU A 202 12.35 23.75 13.48
N LYS A 203 11.47 24.32 14.28
CA LYS A 203 11.64 24.49 15.72
C LYS A 203 11.86 23.14 16.42
N ARG A 204 11.05 22.13 16.13
CA ARG A 204 11.20 20.79 16.72
C ARG A 204 12.50 20.11 16.31
N LEU A 205 12.90 20.23 15.04
CA LEU A 205 14.19 19.72 14.57
C LEU A 205 15.35 20.37 15.29
N GLN A 206 15.28 21.67 15.57
CA GLN A 206 16.32 22.37 16.34
C GLN A 206 16.33 21.88 17.79
N GLU A 207 15.18 21.77 18.47
CA GLU A 207 15.07 21.24 19.83
C GLU A 207 15.64 19.82 19.95
N MET A 208 15.46 18.97 18.91
CA MET A 208 16.03 17.62 18.86
C MET A 208 17.56 17.66 18.68
N LYS A 209 18.09 18.54 17.82
CA LYS A 209 19.53 18.73 17.63
C LYS A 209 20.19 19.22 18.93
N ASP A 210 19.53 20.11 19.65
CA ASP A 210 19.96 20.67 20.93
C ASP A 210 19.77 19.69 22.11
N ARG A 211 19.28 18.48 21.82
CA ARG A 211 19.02 17.42 22.82
C ARG A 211 18.16 17.88 24.00
N LYS A 212 17.22 18.78 23.74
CA LYS A 212 16.37 19.39 24.78
C LYS A 212 15.63 18.37 25.65
N TYR A 213 15.25 17.24 25.07
CA TYR A 213 14.42 16.22 25.71
C TYR A 213 15.21 15.02 26.25
N ASP A 214 16.53 14.96 26.05
CA ASP A 214 17.33 13.78 26.39
C ASP A 214 17.26 13.44 27.89
N LYS A 215 17.29 14.48 28.74
CA LYS A 215 17.22 14.31 30.20
C LYS A 215 15.86 13.73 30.61
N GLU A 216 14.77 14.32 30.15
CA GLU A 216 13.41 13.85 30.44
C GLU A 216 13.19 12.41 29.94
N TYR A 217 13.74 12.10 28.75
CA TYR A 217 13.68 10.77 28.19
C TYR A 217 14.46 9.74 29.04
N GLN A 218 15.67 10.09 29.50
CA GLN A 218 16.45 9.25 30.38
C GLN A 218 15.76 9.06 31.74
N ASP A 219 15.18 10.10 32.29
CA ASP A 219 14.42 10.05 33.55
C ASP A 219 13.24 9.07 33.41
N LEU A 220 12.50 9.13 32.29
CA LEU A 220 11.39 8.20 32.01
C LEU A 220 11.89 6.75 31.85
N MET A 221 13.02 6.54 31.15
CA MET A 221 13.60 5.20 30.96
C MET A 221 14.07 4.55 32.28
N ASN A 222 14.48 5.35 33.24
CA ASN A 222 14.97 4.88 34.53
C ASN A 222 13.87 4.76 35.60
N MET A 223 12.63 5.18 35.31
CA MET A 223 11.51 5.06 36.24
C MET A 223 11.00 3.62 36.35
N ASP A 224 10.57 3.26 37.55
CA ASP A 224 9.86 2.01 37.76
C ASP A 224 8.47 2.01 37.14
N LYS A 225 7.94 0.82 36.87
CA LYS A 225 6.67 0.62 36.16
C LYS A 225 5.48 1.26 36.86
N ASP A 226 5.45 1.29 38.19
CA ASP A 226 4.31 1.83 38.94
C ASP A 226 4.30 3.36 38.95
N THR A 227 5.47 3.98 39.00
CA THR A 227 5.63 5.43 38.83
C THR A 227 5.27 5.88 37.41
N LEU A 228 5.69 5.10 36.39
CA LEU A 228 5.28 5.36 34.99
C LEU A 228 3.77 5.29 34.81
N LYS A 229 3.10 4.29 35.38
CA LYS A 229 1.64 4.18 35.35
C LYS A 229 0.96 5.38 36.02
N LYS A 230 1.43 5.80 37.19
CA LYS A 230 0.87 6.98 37.90
C LYS A 230 0.99 8.23 37.03
N LYS A 231 2.15 8.49 36.42
CA LYS A 231 2.36 9.62 35.51
C LYS A 231 1.48 9.53 34.27
N TYR A 232 1.31 8.34 33.70
CA TYR A 232 0.47 8.12 32.52
C TYR A 232 -0.99 8.46 32.79
N TYR A 233 -1.54 8.05 33.95
CA TYR A 233 -2.94 8.34 34.31
C TYR A 233 -3.17 9.76 34.85
N ALA A 234 -2.11 10.43 35.29
CA ALA A 234 -2.18 11.82 35.76
C ALA A 234 -2.06 12.88 34.66
N ARG A 235 -1.83 12.45 33.39
CA ARG A 235 -1.74 13.38 32.26
C ARG A 235 -3.15 13.92 31.93
N ASP A 236 -3.22 15.21 31.60
CA ASP A 236 -4.43 15.80 31.01
C ASP A 236 -4.64 15.21 29.62
N THR A 237 -5.74 14.49 29.44
CA THR A 237 -6.21 14.02 28.14
C THR A 237 -7.30 14.97 27.68
N GLU A 238 -7.00 15.82 26.69
CA GLU A 238 -8.02 16.57 25.96
C GLU A 238 -8.93 15.65 25.16
#